data_2e3fd528be614233585563bd8aff3320
#
_entry.id   2e3fd528be614233585563bd8aff3320
#
_cell.length_a   1.000
_cell.length_b   1.000
_cell.length_c   1.000
_cell.angle_alpha   90.00
_cell.angle_beta   90.00
_cell.angle_gamma   90.00
#
_symmetry.space_group_name_H-M   'P 1'
#
loop_
_entity.id
_entity.type
_entity.pdbx_description
1 polymer ?
#
loop_
_entity_poly.entity_id
_entity_poly.type
_entity_poly.pdbx_seq_one_letter_code
_entity_poly.pdbx_strand_id
1 'polypeptide(L)'
;METIFTLTLRTLQQNKKRAFLTIFTIILSVGMMTAVLCGGWSMLRFLQEKEAVYGGDYAYRIELTSQQQAETLMQGKNIENVSLLRFAGSSFYGEPSNKNLLAIAEINDAFVENFYLEQYLLEGRYPFNENEIVLTQDFIDDNGLTFSVGDTIQLLLGTRVWDEIDTELYGLVNYLGDRESFHPDTAERTYTIVGIVSEMNGSKVASDFNAYIGISNNETNLSAFVKCKDISKSIYAEAEENAKAVGGIVSAFHSDLLIYHGVTAGKGAVKMIAAVAVVILLLMAACSAMISNVLSISLQERIKQLGMLASIGATSKQKKASVTIEAFLLGIIGIPLGLLFGLGLTVVVLAMIRISRSEEHTSELQS
;
A
#
# COMPACT_ATOMS: atom_id res chain seq x y z
N MET A 1 -12.60 36.10 39.88
CA MET A 1 -11.81 35.13 39.07
C MET A 1 -10.39 35.60 38.81
N GLU A 2 -10.15 36.84 38.53
CA GLU A 2 -8.79 37.41 38.27
C GLU A 2 -7.82 37.14 39.42
N THR A 3 -8.24 37.31 40.68
CA THR A 3 -7.38 37.06 41.87
C THR A 3 -6.92 35.62 42.00
N ILE A 4 -7.74 34.62 41.64
CA ILE A 4 -7.39 33.20 41.71
C ILE A 4 -6.40 32.84 40.57
N PHE A 5 -6.60 33.36 39.38
CA PHE A 5 -5.69 33.15 38.25
C PHE A 5 -4.29 33.72 38.56
N THR A 6 -4.21 34.96 39.03
CA THR A 6 -2.94 35.63 39.39
C THR A 6 -2.21 34.89 40.51
N LEU A 7 -2.95 34.38 41.49
CA LEU A 7 -2.40 33.59 42.62
C LEU A 7 -1.82 32.27 42.10
N THR A 8 -2.56 31.57 41.23
CA THR A 8 -2.12 30.30 40.63
C THR A 8 -0.88 30.50 39.81
N LEU A 9 -0.80 31.58 39.01
CA LEU A 9 0.38 31.88 38.17
C LEU A 9 1.63 32.16 39.04
N ARG A 10 1.49 32.94 40.10
CA ARG A 10 2.59 33.19 41.07
C ARG A 10 3.06 31.92 41.75
N THR A 11 2.14 31.05 42.11
CA THR A 11 2.48 29.76 42.75
C THR A 11 3.25 28.84 41.78
N LEU A 12 2.89 28.81 40.50
CA LEU A 12 3.63 28.08 39.44
C LEU A 12 5.05 28.64 39.28
N GLN A 13 5.18 29.97 39.26
CA GLN A 13 6.49 30.65 39.14
C GLN A 13 7.41 30.39 40.34
N GLN A 14 6.86 30.26 41.54
CA GLN A 14 7.64 29.91 42.74
C GLN A 14 8.09 28.46 42.77
N ASN A 15 7.31 27.53 42.18
CA ASN A 15 7.59 26.08 42.16
C ASN A 15 8.01 25.57 40.76
N LYS A 16 9.00 26.21 40.13
CA LYS A 16 9.45 25.95 38.75
C LYS A 16 9.81 24.48 38.51
N LYS A 17 10.50 23.83 39.44
CA LYS A 17 10.92 22.40 39.30
C LYS A 17 9.71 21.48 39.14
N ARG A 18 8.67 21.69 39.93
CA ARG A 18 7.42 20.92 39.88
C ARG A 18 6.64 21.20 38.57
N ALA A 19 6.47 22.48 38.23
CA ALA A 19 5.80 22.86 36.98
C ALA A 19 6.51 22.23 35.78
N PHE A 20 7.85 22.27 35.75
CA PHE A 20 8.64 21.63 34.70
C PHE A 20 8.42 20.13 34.65
N LEU A 21 8.47 19.41 35.79
CA LEU A 21 8.26 17.97 35.83
C LEU A 21 6.86 17.58 35.31
N THR A 22 5.83 18.34 35.69
CA THR A 22 4.47 18.10 35.24
C THR A 22 4.32 18.37 33.74
N ILE A 23 4.88 19.49 33.23
CA ILE A 23 4.89 19.78 31.79
C ILE A 23 5.62 18.68 31.04
N PHE A 24 6.81 18.27 31.51
CA PHE A 24 7.61 17.20 30.89
C PHE A 24 6.82 15.87 30.81
N THR A 25 6.09 15.50 31.85
CA THR A 25 5.26 14.30 31.87
C THR A 25 4.08 14.42 30.88
N ILE A 26 3.45 15.60 30.78
CA ILE A 26 2.41 15.83 29.79
C ILE A 26 2.99 15.72 28.36
N ILE A 27 4.16 16.34 28.11
CA ILE A 27 4.87 16.25 26.83
C ILE A 27 5.14 14.80 26.45
N LEU A 28 5.71 14.03 27.38
CA LEU A 28 6.05 12.61 27.16
C LEU A 28 4.80 11.78 26.88
N SER A 29 3.73 11.93 27.68
CA SER A 29 2.49 11.18 27.52
C SER A 29 1.76 11.51 26.21
N VAL A 30 1.61 12.80 25.89
CA VAL A 30 0.98 13.27 24.65
C VAL A 30 1.85 12.89 23.44
N GLY A 31 3.18 13.07 23.56
CA GLY A 31 4.12 12.73 22.51
C GLY A 31 4.13 11.24 22.16
N MET A 32 4.14 10.37 23.18
CA MET A 32 4.05 8.91 22.97
C MET A 32 2.75 8.51 22.28
N MET A 33 1.62 9.08 22.71
CA MET A 33 0.32 8.81 22.09
C MET A 33 0.29 9.30 20.64
N THR A 34 0.79 10.50 20.37
CA THR A 34 0.89 11.06 19.02
C THR A 34 1.78 10.21 18.13
N ALA A 35 2.96 9.80 18.62
CA ALA A 35 3.89 8.98 17.87
C ALA A 35 3.29 7.62 17.47
N VAL A 36 2.54 6.98 18.39
CA VAL A 36 1.87 5.70 18.10
C VAL A 36 0.77 5.87 17.06
N LEU A 37 -0.06 6.91 17.18
CA LEU A 37 -1.16 7.15 16.23
C LEU A 37 -0.64 7.56 14.85
N CYS A 38 0.30 8.51 14.79
CA CYS A 38 0.89 8.95 13.52
C CYS A 38 1.77 7.87 12.88
N GLY A 39 2.55 7.14 13.68
CA GLY A 39 3.35 6.00 13.21
C GLY A 39 2.48 4.87 12.66
N GLY A 40 1.40 4.52 13.36
CA GLY A 40 0.43 3.53 12.91
C GLY A 40 -0.25 3.93 11.59
N TRP A 41 -0.66 5.20 11.47
CA TRP A 41 -1.23 5.73 10.21
C TRP A 41 -0.22 5.71 9.07
N SER A 42 1.03 6.16 9.33
CA SER A 42 2.09 6.15 8.32
C SER A 42 2.45 4.73 7.87
N MET A 43 2.48 3.76 8.82
CA MET A 43 2.71 2.35 8.50
C MET A 43 1.57 1.77 7.64
N LEU A 44 0.32 2.11 7.95
CA LEU A 44 -0.83 1.66 7.17
C LEU A 44 -0.76 2.19 5.72
N ARG A 45 -0.47 3.49 5.55
CA ARG A 45 -0.25 4.09 4.23
C ARG A 45 0.87 3.41 3.47
N PHE A 46 1.99 3.16 4.13
CA PHE A 46 3.11 2.46 3.54
C PHE A 46 2.74 1.04 3.06
N LEU A 47 1.94 0.30 3.85
CA LEU A 47 1.47 -1.03 3.46
C LEU A 47 0.51 -0.98 2.27
N GLN A 48 -0.37 0.02 2.20
CA GLN A 48 -1.25 0.27 1.05
C GLN A 48 -0.43 0.53 -0.22
N GLU A 49 0.51 1.47 -0.17
CA GLU A 49 1.38 1.81 -1.29
C GLU A 49 2.25 0.62 -1.73
N LYS A 50 2.84 -0.09 -0.76
CA LYS A 50 3.64 -1.28 -1.06
C LYS A 50 2.82 -2.36 -1.77
N GLU A 51 1.61 -2.65 -1.30
CA GLU A 51 0.76 -3.66 -1.90
C GLU A 51 0.25 -3.24 -3.27
N ALA A 52 -0.08 -1.95 -3.47
CA ALA A 52 -0.45 -1.42 -4.76
C ALA A 52 0.69 -1.55 -5.79
N VAL A 53 1.95 -1.28 -5.40
CA VAL A 53 3.11 -1.44 -6.28
C VAL A 53 3.40 -2.92 -6.57
N TYR A 54 3.30 -3.79 -5.56
CA TYR A 54 3.65 -5.21 -5.69
C TYR A 54 2.53 -6.03 -6.35
N GLY A 55 1.28 -5.83 -5.94
CA GLY A 55 0.11 -6.59 -6.41
C GLY A 55 -0.68 -5.92 -7.52
N GLY A 56 -0.46 -4.62 -7.76
CA GLY A 56 -1.26 -3.76 -8.63
C GLY A 56 -2.30 -2.94 -7.85
N ASP A 57 -2.59 -1.73 -8.33
CA ASP A 57 -3.57 -0.82 -7.73
C ASP A 57 -4.98 -1.08 -8.30
N TYR A 58 -5.59 -2.17 -7.87
CA TYR A 58 -6.95 -2.56 -8.25
C TYR A 58 -7.72 -3.15 -7.05
N ALA A 59 -9.03 -3.11 -7.10
CA ALA A 59 -9.88 -3.64 -6.04
C ALA A 59 -10.39 -5.06 -6.32
N TYR A 60 -10.75 -5.34 -7.57
CA TYR A 60 -11.25 -6.65 -8.00
C TYR A 60 -10.93 -6.92 -9.48
N ARG A 61 -11.00 -8.19 -9.87
CA ARG A 61 -10.77 -8.66 -11.24
C ARG A 61 -12.05 -9.29 -11.79
N ILE A 62 -12.38 -8.89 -13.01
CA ILE A 62 -13.50 -9.47 -13.80
C ILE A 62 -12.92 -10.14 -15.03
N GLU A 63 -13.36 -11.37 -15.31
CA GLU A 63 -13.06 -12.03 -16.56
C GLU A 63 -14.12 -11.64 -17.60
N LEU A 64 -13.63 -11.18 -18.75
CA LEU A 64 -14.41 -10.73 -19.91
C LEU A 64 -14.05 -11.57 -21.12
N THR A 65 -14.84 -11.45 -22.19
CA THR A 65 -14.61 -12.13 -23.46
C THR A 65 -14.33 -11.17 -24.62
N SER A 66 -14.50 -9.87 -24.40
CA SER A 66 -14.25 -8.86 -25.45
C SER A 66 -13.82 -7.52 -24.89
N GLN A 67 -13.13 -6.73 -25.69
CA GLN A 67 -12.72 -5.37 -25.35
C GLN A 67 -13.95 -4.44 -25.23
N GLN A 68 -15.02 -4.66 -26.00
CA GLN A 68 -16.25 -3.87 -25.88
C GLN A 68 -16.91 -3.99 -24.50
N GLN A 69 -16.83 -5.17 -23.86
CA GLN A 69 -17.26 -5.33 -22.47
C GLN A 69 -16.41 -4.49 -21.51
N ALA A 70 -15.11 -4.40 -21.75
CA ALA A 70 -14.21 -3.58 -20.93
C ALA A 70 -14.53 -2.08 -21.08
N GLU A 71 -14.82 -1.60 -22.28
CA GLU A 71 -15.25 -0.21 -22.53
C GLU A 71 -16.57 0.11 -21.82
N THR A 72 -17.51 -0.83 -21.84
CA THR A 72 -18.77 -0.70 -21.09
C THR A 72 -18.54 -0.72 -19.59
N LEU A 73 -17.62 -1.56 -19.11
CA LEU A 73 -17.23 -1.67 -17.71
C LEU A 73 -16.66 -0.35 -17.18
N MET A 74 -15.89 0.39 -17.97
CA MET A 74 -15.34 1.71 -17.59
C MET A 74 -16.42 2.73 -17.21
N GLN A 75 -17.66 2.57 -17.70
CA GLN A 75 -18.80 3.42 -17.33
C GLN A 75 -19.53 2.94 -16.08
N GLY A 76 -19.07 1.86 -15.47
CA GLY A 76 -19.65 1.25 -14.29
C GLY A 76 -19.56 2.11 -13.04
N LYS A 77 -20.26 1.67 -12.01
CA LYS A 77 -20.33 2.36 -10.74
C LYS A 77 -18.99 2.29 -9.99
N ASN A 78 -18.54 3.44 -9.46
CA ASN A 78 -17.34 3.57 -8.64
C ASN A 78 -16.02 3.15 -9.34
N ILE A 79 -15.98 3.14 -10.68
CA ILE A 79 -14.80 2.77 -11.46
C ILE A 79 -14.00 4.02 -11.79
N GLU A 80 -12.68 4.00 -11.49
CA GLU A 80 -11.73 5.04 -11.87
C GLU A 80 -11.12 4.73 -13.24
N ASN A 81 -10.51 3.54 -13.36
CA ASN A 81 -10.03 2.99 -14.63
C ASN A 81 -10.02 1.45 -14.60
N VAL A 82 -9.72 0.83 -15.76
CA VAL A 82 -9.69 -0.62 -15.94
C VAL A 82 -8.41 -1.01 -16.65
N SER A 83 -7.57 -1.76 -15.97
CA SER A 83 -6.37 -2.36 -16.52
C SER A 83 -6.71 -3.68 -17.19
N LEU A 84 -6.27 -3.86 -18.42
CA LEU A 84 -6.55 -5.04 -19.22
C LEU A 84 -5.29 -5.88 -19.37
N LEU A 85 -5.43 -7.18 -19.17
CA LEU A 85 -4.41 -8.17 -19.39
C LEU A 85 -4.99 -9.38 -20.11
N ARG A 86 -4.33 -9.81 -21.18
CA ARG A 86 -4.60 -11.07 -21.88
C ARG A 86 -3.29 -11.81 -22.12
N PHE A 87 -3.29 -13.10 -21.91
CA PHE A 87 -2.19 -13.94 -22.37
C PHE A 87 -2.30 -14.14 -23.88
N ALA A 88 -1.34 -13.61 -24.63
CA ALA A 88 -1.30 -13.72 -26.09
C ALA A 88 -0.78 -15.05 -26.57
N GLY A 89 -0.04 -15.77 -25.73
CA GLY A 89 0.56 -17.05 -26.03
C GLY A 89 2.05 -17.11 -25.66
N SER A 90 2.65 -18.25 -25.93
CA SER A 90 4.08 -18.46 -25.77
C SER A 90 4.77 -18.49 -27.15
N SER A 91 6.06 -18.23 -27.15
CA SER A 91 6.94 -18.44 -28.32
C SER A 91 8.31 -18.92 -27.84
N PHE A 92 9.03 -19.64 -28.71
CA PHE A 92 10.41 -19.98 -28.47
C PHE A 92 11.29 -19.29 -29.53
N TYR A 93 12.34 -18.61 -29.08
CA TYR A 93 13.32 -18.01 -29.97
C TYR A 93 14.45 -19.01 -30.24
N GLY A 94 14.26 -19.88 -31.24
CA GLY A 94 15.15 -21.01 -31.56
C GLY A 94 14.68 -22.32 -30.92
N GLU A 95 15.61 -23.17 -30.48
CA GLU A 95 15.28 -24.45 -29.86
C GLU A 95 14.63 -24.27 -28.48
N PRO A 96 13.55 -25.01 -28.16
CA PRO A 96 12.85 -24.86 -26.92
C PRO A 96 13.69 -25.02 -25.65
N SER A 97 13.72 -24.00 -24.82
CA SER A 97 14.39 -24.02 -23.50
C SER A 97 13.84 -22.89 -22.61
N ASN A 98 14.16 -22.92 -21.32
CA ASN A 98 13.77 -21.84 -20.40
C ASN A 98 14.33 -20.47 -20.79
N LYS A 99 15.51 -20.43 -21.41
CA LYS A 99 16.18 -19.16 -21.75
C LYS A 99 15.55 -18.43 -22.94
N ASN A 100 15.05 -19.19 -23.91
CA ASN A 100 14.48 -18.65 -25.13
C ASN A 100 12.94 -18.73 -25.19
N LEU A 101 12.32 -19.08 -24.05
CA LEU A 101 10.88 -19.00 -23.89
C LEU A 101 10.44 -17.55 -23.71
N LEU A 102 9.48 -17.13 -24.53
CA LEU A 102 8.73 -15.90 -24.40
C LEU A 102 7.31 -16.23 -23.95
N ALA A 103 6.88 -15.65 -22.84
CA ALA A 103 5.48 -15.60 -22.42
C ALA A 103 4.99 -14.17 -22.68
N ILE A 104 4.03 -14.02 -23.61
CA ILE A 104 3.63 -12.74 -24.14
C ILE A 104 2.28 -12.34 -23.60
N ALA A 105 2.19 -11.16 -22.99
CA ALA A 105 0.95 -10.56 -22.52
C ALA A 105 0.54 -9.38 -23.40
N GLU A 106 -0.76 -9.27 -23.68
CA GLU A 106 -1.37 -8.06 -24.18
C GLU A 106 -1.80 -7.18 -23.00
N ILE A 107 -1.45 -5.90 -23.05
CA ILE A 107 -1.76 -4.92 -22.00
C ILE A 107 -2.23 -3.59 -22.58
N ASN A 108 -2.99 -2.84 -21.79
CA ASN A 108 -3.36 -1.45 -22.10
C ASN A 108 -2.57 -0.45 -21.23
N ASP A 109 -2.67 0.85 -21.54
CA ASP A 109 -1.97 1.92 -20.81
C ASP A 109 -2.33 1.94 -19.31
N ALA A 110 -3.59 1.66 -18.96
CA ALA A 110 -4.02 1.59 -17.56
C ALA A 110 -3.34 0.43 -16.80
N PHE A 111 -2.95 -0.65 -17.47
CA PHE A 111 -2.18 -1.72 -16.85
C PHE A 111 -0.77 -1.25 -16.51
N VAL A 112 -0.12 -0.52 -17.43
CA VAL A 112 1.20 0.08 -17.18
C VAL A 112 1.17 1.01 -15.97
N GLU A 113 0.15 1.88 -15.88
CA GLU A 113 -0.03 2.83 -14.79
C GLU A 113 -0.31 2.14 -13.45
N ASN A 114 -1.34 1.28 -13.38
CA ASN A 114 -1.82 0.70 -12.13
C ASN A 114 -0.92 -0.42 -11.58
N PHE A 115 -0.08 -1.01 -12.41
CA PHE A 115 0.93 -1.99 -11.98
C PHE A 115 2.33 -1.37 -11.88
N TYR A 116 2.44 -0.04 -12.01
CA TYR A 116 3.67 0.74 -11.83
C TYR A 116 4.82 0.25 -12.73
N LEU A 117 4.51 -0.19 -13.96
CA LEU A 117 5.49 -0.82 -14.84
C LEU A 117 6.55 0.15 -15.35
N GLU A 118 6.29 1.45 -15.40
CA GLU A 118 7.24 2.50 -15.78
C GLU A 118 8.58 2.41 -15.02
N GLN A 119 8.57 1.94 -13.77
CA GLN A 119 9.79 1.77 -12.97
C GLN A 119 10.74 0.70 -13.51
N TYR A 120 10.27 -0.21 -14.34
CA TYR A 120 11.06 -1.29 -14.96
C TYR A 120 11.56 -0.92 -16.36
N LEU A 121 11.12 0.21 -16.92
CA LEU A 121 11.52 0.64 -18.27
C LEU A 121 13.00 1.08 -18.28
N LEU A 122 13.82 0.40 -19.07
CA LEU A 122 15.23 0.73 -19.27
C LEU A 122 15.42 1.64 -20.48
N GLU A 123 14.72 1.35 -21.59
CA GLU A 123 14.81 2.09 -22.83
C GLU A 123 13.46 2.09 -23.58
N GLY A 124 13.16 3.18 -24.30
CA GLY A 124 11.96 3.28 -25.14
C GLY A 124 10.68 3.58 -24.39
N ARG A 125 9.62 2.83 -24.68
CA ARG A 125 8.27 2.98 -24.09
C ARG A 125 7.51 1.65 -24.10
N TYR A 126 6.37 1.61 -23.40
CA TYR A 126 5.41 0.50 -23.51
C TYR A 126 4.65 0.53 -24.86
N PRO A 127 4.08 -0.63 -25.30
CA PRO A 127 3.44 -0.75 -26.60
C PRO A 127 2.05 -0.09 -26.60
N PHE A 128 1.67 0.56 -27.72
CA PHE A 128 0.33 1.14 -27.90
C PHE A 128 -0.57 0.25 -28.77
N ASN A 129 0.00 -0.65 -29.57
CA ASN A 129 -0.76 -1.50 -30.48
C ASN A 129 -0.17 -2.92 -30.55
N GLU A 130 -0.94 -3.83 -31.15
CA GLU A 130 -0.64 -5.26 -31.22
C GLU A 130 0.61 -5.64 -32.03
N ASN A 131 1.19 -4.71 -32.81
CA ASN A 131 2.38 -4.94 -33.60
C ASN A 131 3.66 -4.38 -32.94
N GLU A 132 3.52 -3.78 -31.77
CA GLU A 132 4.62 -3.28 -30.97
C GLU A 132 4.91 -4.24 -29.81
N ILE A 133 6.19 -4.47 -29.50
CA ILE A 133 6.60 -5.37 -28.43
C ILE A 133 7.61 -4.70 -27.51
N VAL A 134 7.51 -5.00 -26.23
CA VAL A 134 8.51 -4.75 -25.19
C VAL A 134 9.08 -6.09 -24.75
N LEU A 135 10.40 -6.18 -24.62
CA LEU A 135 11.12 -7.37 -24.18
C LEU A 135 11.87 -7.10 -22.88
N THR A 136 12.06 -8.14 -22.07
CA THR A 136 12.94 -8.03 -20.90
C THR A 136 14.41 -8.08 -21.33
N GLN A 137 15.27 -7.32 -20.64
CA GLN A 137 16.72 -7.32 -20.85
C GLN A 137 17.30 -8.73 -20.66
N ASP A 138 16.82 -9.46 -19.67
CA ASP A 138 17.28 -10.82 -19.35
C ASP A 138 17.06 -11.79 -20.51
N PHE A 139 15.91 -11.69 -21.22
CA PHE A 139 15.68 -12.47 -22.43
C PHE A 139 16.70 -12.15 -23.52
N ILE A 140 17.05 -10.88 -23.70
CA ILE A 140 18.04 -10.41 -24.69
C ILE A 140 19.42 -10.95 -24.33
N ASP A 141 19.83 -10.82 -23.06
CA ASP A 141 21.15 -11.21 -22.57
C ASP A 141 21.33 -12.74 -22.57
N ASP A 142 20.32 -13.48 -22.09
CA ASP A 142 20.35 -14.97 -22.04
C ASP A 142 20.50 -15.61 -23.41
N ASN A 143 20.00 -14.95 -24.45
CA ASN A 143 20.08 -15.44 -25.82
C ASN A 143 21.23 -14.79 -26.62
N GLY A 144 22.06 -13.93 -25.98
CA GLY A 144 23.17 -13.24 -26.66
C GLY A 144 22.72 -12.33 -27.79
N LEU A 145 21.52 -11.75 -27.69
CA LEU A 145 20.93 -10.89 -28.72
C LEU A 145 21.42 -9.45 -28.58
N THR A 146 21.36 -8.69 -29.67
CA THR A 146 21.76 -7.27 -29.69
C THR A 146 20.62 -6.39 -30.17
N PHE A 147 19.40 -6.67 -29.68
CA PHE A 147 18.23 -5.88 -30.05
C PHE A 147 18.29 -4.48 -29.43
N SER A 148 17.81 -3.53 -30.21
CA SER A 148 17.64 -2.13 -29.82
C SER A 148 16.22 -1.66 -30.13
N VAL A 149 15.79 -0.59 -29.49
CA VAL A 149 14.49 0.03 -29.80
C VAL A 149 14.48 0.47 -31.28
N GLY A 150 13.43 0.05 -31.99
CA GLY A 150 13.26 0.23 -33.44
C GLY A 150 13.55 -1.02 -34.26
N ASP A 151 14.24 -2.03 -33.72
CA ASP A 151 14.44 -3.31 -34.40
C ASP A 151 13.13 -4.10 -34.48
N THR A 152 13.15 -5.15 -35.33
CA THR A 152 12.00 -6.06 -35.47
C THR A 152 12.35 -7.47 -35.04
N ILE A 153 11.37 -8.15 -34.46
CA ILE A 153 11.44 -9.58 -34.09
C ILE A 153 10.28 -10.34 -34.74
N GLN A 154 10.59 -11.52 -35.31
CA GLN A 154 9.56 -12.44 -35.82
C GLN A 154 9.33 -13.55 -34.81
N LEU A 155 8.09 -13.77 -34.42
CA LEU A 155 7.70 -14.77 -33.43
C LEU A 155 6.54 -15.61 -33.94
N LEU A 156 6.65 -16.92 -33.74
CA LEU A 156 5.55 -17.85 -33.95
C LEU A 156 4.89 -18.09 -32.59
N LEU A 157 3.73 -17.49 -32.38
CA LEU A 157 2.97 -17.68 -31.15
C LEU A 157 2.32 -19.06 -31.13
N GLY A 158 2.02 -19.53 -29.94
CA GLY A 158 1.31 -20.78 -29.76
C GLY A 158 0.96 -21.05 -28.31
N THR A 159 0.26 -22.16 -28.10
CA THR A 159 -0.12 -22.65 -26.79
C THR A 159 0.80 -23.80 -26.37
N ARG A 160 1.28 -23.74 -25.15
CA ARG A 160 2.02 -24.85 -24.50
C ARG A 160 1.05 -25.68 -23.69
N VAL A 161 1.11 -27.00 -23.81
CA VAL A 161 0.24 -27.92 -23.10
C VAL A 161 1.08 -28.93 -22.32
N TRP A 162 0.79 -29.12 -21.05
CA TRP A 162 1.38 -30.18 -20.26
C TRP A 162 0.70 -31.51 -20.59
N ASP A 163 1.38 -32.38 -21.27
CA ASP A 163 0.81 -33.63 -21.87
C ASP A 163 0.28 -34.59 -20.86
N GLU A 164 0.88 -34.67 -19.65
CA GLU A 164 0.45 -35.66 -18.61
C GLU A 164 -0.94 -35.33 -18.05
N ILE A 165 -1.37 -34.08 -18.03
CA ILE A 165 -2.62 -33.62 -17.43
C ILE A 165 -3.53 -32.85 -18.40
N ASP A 166 -3.13 -32.78 -19.68
CA ASP A 166 -3.85 -32.05 -20.75
C ASP A 166 -4.27 -30.64 -20.32
N THR A 167 -3.28 -29.88 -19.82
CA THR A 167 -3.52 -28.53 -19.28
C THR A 167 -2.64 -27.51 -19.98
N GLU A 168 -3.23 -26.41 -20.43
CA GLU A 168 -2.51 -25.26 -20.99
C GLU A 168 -1.60 -24.61 -19.94
N LEU A 169 -0.36 -24.33 -20.33
CA LEU A 169 0.64 -23.63 -19.53
C LEU A 169 0.53 -22.13 -19.77
N TYR A 170 0.31 -21.41 -18.69
CA TYR A 170 0.13 -19.95 -18.71
C TYR A 170 1.36 -19.23 -18.16
N GLY A 171 1.79 -18.17 -18.87
CA GLY A 171 2.92 -17.35 -18.43
C GLY A 171 4.27 -18.06 -18.46
N LEU A 172 5.21 -17.60 -17.63
CA LEU A 172 6.59 -18.10 -17.51
C LEU A 172 6.70 -19.41 -16.70
N VAL A 173 5.84 -20.39 -16.96
CA VAL A 173 6.05 -21.73 -16.42
C VAL A 173 7.27 -22.37 -17.06
N ASN A 174 8.18 -22.90 -16.24
CA ASN A 174 9.40 -23.56 -16.72
C ASN A 174 9.13 -24.56 -17.83
N TYR A 175 10.00 -24.59 -18.84
CA TYR A 175 9.94 -25.57 -19.92
C TYR A 175 10.07 -27.00 -19.37
N LEU A 176 9.12 -27.86 -19.69
CA LEU A 176 9.01 -29.21 -19.14
C LEU A 176 9.71 -30.29 -20.00
N GLY A 177 10.38 -29.89 -21.10
CA GLY A 177 11.01 -30.83 -22.02
C GLY A 177 10.00 -31.71 -22.74
N ASP A 178 10.29 -33.02 -22.80
CA ASP A 178 9.43 -34.02 -23.46
C ASP A 178 8.05 -34.25 -22.79
N ARG A 179 7.74 -33.51 -21.74
CA ARG A 179 6.44 -33.56 -21.01
C ARG A 179 5.46 -32.49 -21.44
N GLU A 180 5.83 -31.64 -22.37
CA GLU A 180 4.93 -30.63 -22.93
C GLU A 180 4.95 -30.63 -24.45
N SER A 181 3.80 -30.32 -25.04
CA SER A 181 3.63 -30.06 -26.46
C SER A 181 3.45 -28.58 -26.72
N PHE A 182 4.08 -28.08 -27.79
CA PHE A 182 3.87 -26.73 -28.29
C PHE A 182 2.99 -26.79 -29.55
N HIS A 183 1.86 -26.10 -29.49
CA HIS A 183 0.90 -25.99 -30.59
C HIS A 183 0.98 -24.57 -31.19
N PRO A 184 1.79 -24.39 -32.25
CA PRO A 184 1.98 -23.06 -32.84
C PRO A 184 0.75 -22.59 -33.60
N ASP A 185 0.58 -21.27 -33.65
CA ASP A 185 -0.35 -20.58 -34.56
C ASP A 185 0.01 -20.86 -36.02
N THR A 186 -0.89 -20.49 -36.93
CA THR A 186 -0.72 -20.76 -38.37
C THR A 186 0.28 -19.83 -39.07
N ALA A 187 0.68 -18.71 -38.46
CA ALA A 187 1.56 -17.71 -39.09
C ALA A 187 2.47 -17.02 -38.08
N GLU A 188 3.70 -16.77 -38.50
CA GLU A 188 4.60 -15.88 -37.77
C GLU A 188 4.09 -14.45 -37.81
N ARG A 189 4.29 -13.72 -36.68
CA ARG A 189 3.99 -12.30 -36.57
C ARG A 189 5.26 -11.50 -36.39
N THR A 190 5.31 -10.36 -37.04
CA THR A 190 6.44 -9.42 -36.94
C THR A 190 6.06 -8.29 -35.98
N TYR A 191 6.91 -8.09 -35.00
CA TYR A 191 6.75 -7.02 -34.02
C TYR A 191 7.88 -6.02 -34.10
N THR A 192 7.60 -4.74 -33.88
CA THR A 192 8.60 -3.69 -33.70
C THR A 192 8.92 -3.58 -32.20
N ILE A 193 10.18 -3.68 -31.82
CA ILE A 193 10.63 -3.50 -30.44
C ILE A 193 10.57 -2.00 -30.12
N VAL A 194 9.68 -1.62 -29.19
CA VAL A 194 9.46 -0.22 -28.80
C VAL A 194 10.01 0.11 -27.42
N GLY A 195 10.40 -0.91 -26.66
CA GLY A 195 11.01 -0.73 -25.35
C GLY A 195 11.70 -1.98 -24.84
N ILE A 196 12.62 -1.77 -23.92
CA ILE A 196 13.34 -2.79 -23.18
C ILE A 196 13.11 -2.52 -21.70
N VAL A 197 12.77 -3.57 -20.94
CA VAL A 197 12.48 -3.49 -19.50
C VAL A 197 13.40 -4.41 -18.71
N SER A 198 13.63 -4.07 -17.45
CA SER A 198 14.27 -5.00 -16.51
C SER A 198 13.29 -6.11 -16.10
N GLU A 199 13.81 -7.17 -15.49
CA GLU A 199 12.99 -8.22 -14.90
C GLU A 199 11.98 -7.64 -13.88
N MET A 200 10.72 -8.11 -13.94
CA MET A 200 9.61 -7.56 -13.13
C MET A 200 9.38 -8.33 -11.83
N ASN A 201 10.44 -8.79 -11.18
CA ASN A 201 10.38 -9.56 -9.92
C ASN A 201 9.66 -8.84 -8.78
N GLY A 202 9.45 -7.53 -8.89
CA GLY A 202 8.70 -6.73 -7.93
C GLY A 202 7.19 -6.70 -8.14
N SER A 203 6.64 -7.41 -9.13
CA SER A 203 5.21 -7.44 -9.43
C SER A 203 4.66 -8.87 -9.39
N LYS A 204 3.60 -9.12 -8.62
CA LYS A 204 2.92 -10.44 -8.53
C LYS A 204 2.29 -10.91 -9.85
N VAL A 205 1.93 -9.98 -10.73
CA VAL A 205 1.19 -10.29 -11.97
C VAL A 205 2.07 -10.14 -13.19
N ALA A 206 2.85 -9.05 -13.25
CA ALA A 206 3.69 -8.79 -14.42
C ALA A 206 4.91 -9.72 -14.50
N SER A 207 5.39 -10.28 -13.38
CA SER A 207 6.48 -11.25 -13.37
C SER A 207 6.18 -12.58 -14.07
N ASP A 208 4.90 -12.85 -14.37
CA ASP A 208 4.50 -14.04 -15.13
C ASP A 208 4.80 -13.92 -16.63
N PHE A 209 5.30 -12.76 -17.10
CA PHE A 209 5.55 -12.47 -18.49
C PHE A 209 6.91 -11.80 -18.69
N ASN A 210 7.55 -12.07 -19.84
CA ASN A 210 8.81 -11.43 -20.23
C ASN A 210 8.72 -10.70 -21.58
N ALA A 211 7.52 -10.61 -22.16
CA ALA A 211 7.22 -9.81 -23.32
C ALA A 211 5.81 -9.22 -23.24
N TYR A 212 5.65 -7.99 -23.72
CA TYR A 212 4.37 -7.27 -23.67
C TYR A 212 4.08 -6.65 -25.04
N ILE A 213 2.82 -6.78 -25.48
CA ILE A 213 2.29 -6.15 -26.69
C ILE A 213 1.06 -5.33 -26.35
N GLY A 214 0.66 -4.40 -27.22
CA GLY A 214 -0.57 -3.64 -27.04
C GLY A 214 -1.81 -4.52 -27.20
N ILE A 215 -2.88 -4.16 -26.49
CA ILE A 215 -4.13 -4.93 -26.51
C ILE A 215 -4.72 -5.01 -27.92
N SER A 216 -5.12 -6.19 -28.32
CA SER A 216 -5.75 -6.46 -29.62
C SER A 216 -7.27 -6.64 -29.47
N ASN A 217 -8.01 -6.53 -30.61
CA ASN A 217 -9.47 -6.70 -30.65
C ASN A 217 -9.95 -8.17 -30.67
N ASN A 218 -9.12 -9.11 -30.26
CA ASN A 218 -9.49 -10.52 -30.26
C ASN A 218 -10.57 -10.81 -29.21
N GLU A 219 -11.54 -11.66 -29.55
CA GLU A 219 -12.59 -12.14 -28.65
C GLU A 219 -12.13 -13.40 -27.92
N THR A 220 -11.27 -13.22 -26.90
CA THR A 220 -10.77 -14.32 -26.06
C THR A 220 -10.72 -13.85 -24.60
N ASN A 221 -10.43 -14.76 -23.68
CA ASN A 221 -10.35 -14.46 -22.25
C ASN A 221 -9.50 -13.21 -21.96
N LEU A 222 -10.14 -12.23 -21.35
CA LEU A 222 -9.57 -10.93 -21.04
C LEU A 222 -9.76 -10.63 -19.55
N SER A 223 -8.69 -10.51 -18.81
CA SER A 223 -8.73 -10.13 -17.40
C SER A 223 -8.79 -8.60 -17.26
N ALA A 224 -9.84 -8.09 -16.64
CA ALA A 224 -10.05 -6.69 -16.34
C ALA A 224 -9.83 -6.44 -14.84
N PHE A 225 -8.75 -5.75 -14.50
CA PHE A 225 -8.42 -5.33 -13.13
C PHE A 225 -9.01 -3.94 -12.90
N VAL A 226 -9.97 -3.85 -12.00
CA VAL A 226 -10.77 -2.63 -11.80
C VAL A 226 -10.21 -1.82 -10.64
N LYS A 227 -9.74 -0.61 -10.94
CA LYS A 227 -9.39 0.40 -9.95
C LYS A 227 -10.64 1.21 -9.59
N CYS A 228 -10.91 1.33 -8.30
CA CYS A 228 -12.09 2.02 -7.78
C CYS A 228 -11.73 3.41 -7.25
N LYS A 229 -12.66 4.37 -7.42
CA LYS A 229 -12.53 5.72 -6.84
C LYS A 229 -12.54 5.69 -5.33
N ASP A 230 -13.42 4.86 -4.75
CA ASP A 230 -13.57 4.69 -3.31
C ASP A 230 -13.60 3.22 -2.94
N ILE A 231 -12.82 2.83 -1.94
CA ILE A 231 -12.82 1.47 -1.38
C ILE A 231 -13.65 1.45 -0.10
N SER A 232 -14.80 0.79 -0.15
CA SER A 232 -15.72 0.67 0.98
C SER A 232 -16.31 -0.74 1.06
N LYS A 233 -17.11 -1.03 2.09
CA LYS A 233 -17.75 -2.35 2.27
C LYS A 233 -18.70 -2.74 1.14
N SER A 234 -19.20 -1.77 0.35
CA SER A 234 -20.06 -2.02 -0.81
C SER A 234 -19.29 -2.60 -2.00
N ILE A 235 -17.94 -2.61 -1.98
CA ILE A 235 -17.09 -3.03 -3.09
C ILE A 235 -17.44 -4.42 -3.63
N TYR A 236 -17.78 -5.36 -2.74
CA TYR A 236 -18.16 -6.72 -3.13
C TYR A 236 -19.46 -6.76 -3.92
N ALA A 237 -20.48 -5.97 -3.50
CA ALA A 237 -21.77 -5.88 -4.20
C ALA A 237 -21.63 -5.09 -5.52
N GLU A 238 -20.84 -4.03 -5.52
CA GLU A 238 -20.55 -3.21 -6.70
C GLU A 238 -19.78 -4.00 -7.76
N ALA A 239 -18.83 -4.84 -7.38
CA ALA A 239 -18.12 -5.73 -8.29
C ALA A 239 -19.07 -6.71 -9.00
N GLU A 240 -19.97 -7.33 -8.25
CA GLU A 240 -20.98 -8.24 -8.80
C GLU A 240 -21.99 -7.51 -9.71
N GLU A 241 -22.41 -6.28 -9.36
CA GLU A 241 -23.29 -5.45 -10.16
C GLU A 241 -22.60 -5.07 -11.50
N ASN A 242 -21.35 -4.60 -11.43
CA ASN A 242 -20.56 -4.22 -12.59
C ASN A 242 -20.27 -5.43 -13.50
N ALA A 243 -19.91 -6.59 -12.93
CA ALA A 243 -19.69 -7.81 -13.70
C ALA A 243 -20.96 -8.26 -14.46
N LYS A 244 -22.11 -8.27 -13.78
CA LYS A 244 -23.41 -8.61 -14.40
C LYS A 244 -23.80 -7.66 -15.52
N ALA A 245 -23.51 -6.36 -15.36
CA ALA A 245 -23.85 -5.34 -16.35
C ALA A 245 -23.14 -5.58 -17.70
N VAL A 246 -21.95 -6.17 -17.67
CA VAL A 246 -21.13 -6.45 -18.87
C VAL A 246 -21.17 -7.93 -19.27
N GLY A 247 -21.88 -8.78 -18.54
CA GLY A 247 -21.87 -10.24 -18.79
C GLY A 247 -20.56 -10.92 -18.44
N GLY A 248 -19.74 -10.31 -17.56
CA GLY A 248 -18.49 -10.86 -17.04
C GLY A 248 -18.68 -11.61 -15.73
N ILE A 249 -17.59 -12.16 -15.18
CA ILE A 249 -17.56 -12.91 -13.92
C ILE A 249 -16.47 -12.32 -13.02
N VAL A 250 -16.80 -12.00 -11.76
CA VAL A 250 -15.80 -11.62 -10.76
C VAL A 250 -14.94 -12.84 -10.45
N SER A 251 -13.66 -12.78 -10.79
CA SER A 251 -12.71 -13.91 -10.60
C SER A 251 -11.91 -13.77 -9.31
N ALA A 252 -11.58 -12.56 -8.89
CA ALA A 252 -10.79 -12.33 -7.69
C ALA A 252 -11.02 -10.93 -7.10
N PHE A 253 -10.75 -10.80 -5.80
CA PHE A 253 -10.62 -9.53 -5.10
C PHE A 253 -9.17 -9.37 -4.64
N HIS A 254 -8.64 -8.15 -4.70
CA HIS A 254 -7.32 -7.83 -4.16
C HIS A 254 -7.39 -7.76 -2.62
N SER A 255 -7.50 -8.93 -2.00
CA SER A 255 -7.80 -9.07 -0.57
C SER A 255 -6.81 -8.34 0.33
N ASP A 256 -5.51 -8.36 0.00
CA ASP A 256 -4.47 -7.72 0.80
C ASP A 256 -4.62 -6.19 0.77
N LEU A 257 -4.83 -5.59 -0.39
CA LEU A 257 -5.08 -4.16 -0.53
C LEU A 257 -6.37 -3.74 0.18
N LEU A 258 -7.45 -4.51 0.00
CA LEU A 258 -8.74 -4.24 0.64
C LEU A 258 -8.66 -4.31 2.17
N ILE A 259 -7.90 -5.25 2.74
CA ILE A 259 -7.65 -5.36 4.18
C ILE A 259 -6.99 -4.07 4.71
N TYR A 260 -5.98 -3.54 4.02
CA TYR A 260 -5.32 -2.29 4.42
C TYR A 260 -6.23 -1.06 4.30
N HIS A 261 -7.30 -1.14 3.48
CA HIS A 261 -8.38 -0.15 3.46
C HIS A 261 -9.48 -0.42 4.50
N GLY A 262 -9.32 -1.45 5.35
CA GLY A 262 -10.29 -1.82 6.38
C GLY A 262 -11.53 -2.53 5.83
N VAL A 263 -11.46 -3.01 4.58
CA VAL A 263 -12.54 -3.72 3.89
C VAL A 263 -12.22 -5.20 3.79
N THR A 264 -13.16 -6.06 4.16
CA THR A 264 -12.95 -7.51 4.14
C THR A 264 -14.27 -8.26 4.05
N ALA A 265 -14.29 -9.34 3.29
CA ALA A 265 -15.43 -10.26 3.20
C ALA A 265 -15.57 -11.18 4.43
N GLY A 266 -14.55 -11.27 5.29
CA GLY A 266 -14.48 -12.26 6.37
C GLY A 266 -14.40 -11.67 7.78
N LYS A 267 -14.65 -12.53 8.79
CA LYS A 267 -14.54 -12.18 10.23
C LYS A 267 -13.08 -11.95 10.69
N GLY A 268 -12.07 -12.28 9.88
CA GLY A 268 -10.64 -12.22 10.23
C GLY A 268 -10.15 -10.79 10.47
N ALA A 269 -10.49 -9.87 9.57
CA ALA A 269 -10.05 -8.48 9.71
C ALA A 269 -10.81 -7.71 10.79
N VAL A 270 -12.06 -8.08 11.10
CA VAL A 270 -12.76 -7.54 12.26
C VAL A 270 -11.99 -7.87 13.55
N LYS A 271 -11.43 -9.08 13.66
CA LYS A 271 -10.58 -9.48 14.79
C LYS A 271 -9.26 -8.69 14.81
N MET A 272 -8.64 -8.45 13.66
CA MET A 272 -7.42 -7.64 13.56
C MET A 272 -7.66 -6.18 13.94
N ILE A 273 -8.71 -5.55 13.41
CA ILE A 273 -9.11 -4.18 13.77
C ILE A 273 -9.44 -4.09 15.27
N ALA A 274 -10.16 -5.07 15.81
CA ALA A 274 -10.45 -5.14 17.24
C ALA A 274 -9.19 -5.27 18.09
N ALA A 275 -8.21 -6.09 17.69
CA ALA A 275 -6.94 -6.22 18.38
C ALA A 275 -6.15 -4.89 18.40
N VAL A 276 -6.06 -4.19 17.25
CA VAL A 276 -5.43 -2.86 17.18
C VAL A 276 -6.16 -1.84 18.06
N ALA A 277 -7.49 -1.83 18.04
CA ALA A 277 -8.29 -0.95 18.90
C ALA A 277 -8.04 -1.21 20.39
N VAL A 278 -7.93 -2.47 20.81
CA VAL A 278 -7.58 -2.84 22.21
C VAL A 278 -6.19 -2.31 22.58
N VAL A 279 -5.18 -2.45 21.71
CA VAL A 279 -3.84 -1.92 21.98
C VAL A 279 -3.87 -0.40 22.14
N ILE A 280 -4.58 0.32 21.27
CA ILE A 280 -4.75 1.78 21.36
C ILE A 280 -5.43 2.16 22.69
N LEU A 281 -6.50 1.46 23.08
CA LEU A 281 -7.19 1.71 24.35
C LEU A 281 -6.30 1.47 25.57
N LEU A 282 -5.48 0.42 25.56
CA LEU A 282 -4.51 0.15 26.63
C LEU A 282 -3.44 1.26 26.72
N LEU A 283 -2.94 1.75 25.59
CA LEU A 283 -2.00 2.87 25.57
C LEU A 283 -2.64 4.15 26.09
N MET A 284 -3.89 4.45 25.69
CA MET A 284 -4.63 5.61 26.21
C MET A 284 -4.83 5.52 27.73
N ALA A 285 -5.17 4.36 28.25
CA ALA A 285 -5.32 4.12 29.68
C ALA A 285 -3.99 4.31 30.42
N ALA A 286 -2.87 3.78 29.89
CA ALA A 286 -1.54 3.93 30.47
C ALA A 286 -1.09 5.42 30.51
N CYS A 287 -1.25 6.15 29.41
CA CYS A 287 -0.96 7.59 29.33
C CYS A 287 -1.83 8.40 30.31
N SER A 288 -3.13 8.10 30.37
CA SER A 288 -4.05 8.75 31.31
C SER A 288 -3.65 8.49 32.77
N ALA A 289 -3.29 7.26 33.11
CA ALA A 289 -2.83 6.89 34.46
C ALA A 289 -1.54 7.63 34.83
N MET A 290 -0.58 7.77 33.90
CA MET A 290 0.67 8.50 34.09
C MET A 290 0.40 10.00 34.37
N ILE A 291 -0.44 10.65 33.58
CA ILE A 291 -0.81 12.06 33.78
C ILE A 291 -1.53 12.21 35.13
N SER A 292 -2.49 11.33 35.43
CA SER A 292 -3.25 11.33 36.66
C SER A 292 -2.36 11.17 37.91
N ASN A 293 -1.37 10.30 37.84
CA ASN A 293 -0.42 10.07 38.94
C ASN A 293 0.42 11.33 39.21
N VAL A 294 0.97 11.99 38.18
CA VAL A 294 1.75 13.21 38.33
C VAL A 294 0.93 14.38 38.85
N LEU A 295 -0.33 14.52 38.37
CA LEU A 295 -1.24 15.52 38.90
C LEU A 295 -1.62 15.25 40.38
N SER A 296 -1.78 13.98 40.77
CA SER A 296 -2.06 13.58 42.14
C SER A 296 -0.91 13.93 43.10
N ILE A 297 0.35 13.67 42.70
CA ILE A 297 1.53 14.06 43.46
C ILE A 297 1.59 15.58 43.61
N SER A 298 1.35 16.31 42.52
CA SER A 298 1.27 17.78 42.54
C SER A 298 0.19 18.29 43.49
N LEU A 299 -0.96 17.63 43.57
CA LEU A 299 -2.03 17.98 44.48
C LEU A 299 -1.68 17.70 45.96
N GLN A 300 -1.02 16.58 46.26
CA GLN A 300 -0.60 16.23 47.66
C GLN A 300 0.35 17.29 48.23
N GLU A 301 1.32 17.76 47.46
CA GLU A 301 2.23 18.84 47.86
C GLU A 301 1.52 20.17 48.12
N ARG A 302 0.34 20.39 47.47
CA ARG A 302 -0.47 21.60 47.62
C ARG A 302 -1.47 21.54 48.78
N ILE A 303 -1.67 20.40 49.44
CA ILE A 303 -2.64 20.27 50.50
C ILE A 303 -2.41 21.32 51.59
N LYS A 304 -1.17 21.62 51.98
CA LYS A 304 -0.82 22.67 52.93
C LYS A 304 -1.27 24.07 52.44
N GLN A 305 -1.06 24.38 51.16
CA GLN A 305 -1.43 25.67 50.57
C GLN A 305 -2.94 25.81 50.44
N LEU A 306 -3.63 24.73 50.04
CA LEU A 306 -5.11 24.69 50.00
C LEU A 306 -5.73 24.75 51.38
N GLY A 307 -5.05 24.22 52.42
CA GLY A 307 -5.39 24.34 53.82
C GLY A 307 -5.31 25.79 54.33
N MET A 308 -4.21 26.50 54.01
CA MET A 308 -4.06 27.91 54.32
C MET A 308 -5.13 28.79 53.65
N LEU A 309 -5.47 28.50 52.38
CA LEU A 309 -6.57 29.14 51.68
C LEU A 309 -7.93 28.91 52.35
N ALA A 310 -8.13 27.70 52.90
CA ALA A 310 -9.33 27.35 53.63
C ALA A 310 -9.44 28.14 54.95
N SER A 311 -8.35 28.36 55.65
CA SER A 311 -8.31 29.14 56.91
C SER A 311 -8.63 30.64 56.72
N ILE A 312 -8.42 31.18 55.52
CA ILE A 312 -8.77 32.54 55.13
C ILE A 312 -10.18 32.63 54.55
N GLY A 313 -10.96 31.56 54.58
CA GLY A 313 -12.36 31.50 54.14
C GLY A 313 -12.60 31.16 52.67
N ALA A 314 -11.62 30.58 51.94
CA ALA A 314 -11.82 30.17 50.57
C ALA A 314 -12.81 29.01 50.44
N THR A 315 -13.80 29.15 49.57
CA THR A 315 -14.83 28.15 49.30
C THR A 315 -14.26 26.92 48.56
N SER A 316 -14.95 25.78 48.68
CA SER A 316 -14.57 24.55 47.94
C SER A 316 -14.57 24.75 46.41
N LYS A 317 -15.45 25.62 45.89
CA LYS A 317 -15.49 25.98 44.47
C LYS A 317 -14.21 26.74 44.03
N GLN A 318 -13.73 27.66 44.87
CA GLN A 318 -12.51 28.43 44.61
C GLN A 318 -11.25 27.55 44.63
N LYS A 319 -11.18 26.59 45.54
CA LYS A 319 -10.08 25.59 45.63
C LYS A 319 -10.05 24.71 44.37
N LYS A 320 -11.19 24.15 43.95
CA LYS A 320 -11.30 23.39 42.72
C LYS A 320 -10.92 24.22 41.50
N ALA A 321 -11.40 25.46 41.38
CA ALA A 321 -11.07 26.35 40.28
C ALA A 321 -9.54 26.62 40.18
N SER A 322 -8.83 26.82 41.31
CA SER A 322 -7.39 27.01 41.34
C SER A 322 -6.63 25.81 40.74
N VAL A 323 -7.05 24.57 41.13
CA VAL A 323 -6.45 23.34 40.62
C VAL A 323 -6.73 23.15 39.11
N THR A 324 -7.96 23.43 38.67
CA THR A 324 -8.34 23.32 37.27
C THR A 324 -7.59 24.34 36.39
N ILE A 325 -7.45 25.59 36.86
CA ILE A 325 -6.69 26.63 36.17
C ILE A 325 -5.22 26.24 36.03
N GLU A 326 -4.61 25.64 37.06
CA GLU A 326 -3.23 25.14 36.99
C GLU A 326 -3.08 24.04 35.97
N ALA A 327 -3.94 23.02 36.01
CA ALA A 327 -3.91 21.94 35.04
C ALA A 327 -4.08 22.46 33.60
N PHE A 328 -4.95 23.43 33.40
CA PHE A 328 -5.16 24.08 32.11
C PHE A 328 -3.93 24.86 31.62
N LEU A 329 -3.27 25.65 32.49
CA LEU A 329 -2.05 26.38 32.16
C LEU A 329 -0.89 25.45 31.79
N LEU A 330 -0.72 24.36 32.53
CA LEU A 330 0.29 23.33 32.24
C LEU A 330 -0.03 22.58 30.94
N GLY A 331 -1.31 22.32 30.69
CA GLY A 331 -1.81 21.67 29.48
C GLY A 331 -1.61 22.51 28.22
N ILE A 332 -1.88 23.82 28.28
CA ILE A 332 -1.66 24.77 27.15
C ILE A 332 -0.22 24.74 26.66
N ILE A 333 0.76 24.51 27.53
CA ILE A 333 2.16 24.40 27.19
C ILE A 333 2.54 22.97 26.81
N GLY A 334 2.14 22.02 27.65
CA GLY A 334 2.55 20.62 27.54
C GLY A 334 1.96 19.89 26.31
N ILE A 335 0.69 20.16 25.98
CA ILE A 335 0.02 19.48 24.85
C ILE A 335 0.63 19.85 23.50
N PRO A 336 0.79 21.14 23.11
CA PRO A 336 1.41 21.47 21.82
C PRO A 336 2.84 20.98 21.71
N LEU A 337 3.64 21.09 22.77
CA LEU A 337 5.00 20.58 22.79
C LEU A 337 5.03 19.05 22.69
N GLY A 338 4.10 18.37 23.33
CA GLY A 338 3.93 16.91 23.23
C GLY A 338 3.57 16.46 21.81
N LEU A 339 2.65 17.18 21.13
CA LEU A 339 2.31 16.92 19.72
C LEU A 339 3.54 17.09 18.81
N LEU A 340 4.29 18.19 18.96
CA LEU A 340 5.51 18.42 18.17
C LEU A 340 6.58 17.35 18.45
N PHE A 341 6.76 16.97 19.71
CA PHE A 341 7.67 15.91 20.09
C PHE A 341 7.29 14.55 19.48
N GLY A 342 6.00 14.18 19.54
CA GLY A 342 5.49 12.94 18.97
C GLY A 342 5.61 12.88 17.45
N LEU A 343 5.32 13.99 16.75
CA LEU A 343 5.55 14.09 15.31
C LEU A 343 7.04 13.96 14.95
N GLY A 344 7.91 14.65 15.68
CA GLY A 344 9.35 14.54 15.48
C GLY A 344 9.88 13.11 15.70
N LEU A 345 9.40 12.43 16.75
CA LEU A 345 9.75 11.04 17.00
C LEU A 345 9.28 10.11 15.86
N THR A 346 8.07 10.32 15.34
CA THR A 346 7.56 9.56 14.18
C THR A 346 8.46 9.73 12.96
N VAL A 347 8.88 10.95 12.64
CA VAL A 347 9.77 11.23 11.51
C VAL A 347 11.12 10.52 11.68
N VAL A 348 11.70 10.58 12.88
CA VAL A 348 12.99 9.91 13.17
C VAL A 348 12.87 8.40 13.00
N VAL A 349 11.82 7.77 13.53
CA VAL A 349 11.59 6.32 13.41
C VAL A 349 11.43 5.91 11.95
N LEU A 350 10.62 6.66 11.17
CA LEU A 350 10.43 6.39 9.75
C LEU A 350 11.72 6.57 8.93
N ALA A 351 12.54 7.59 9.27
CA ALA A 351 13.83 7.78 8.63
C ALA A 351 14.81 6.63 8.93
N MET A 352 14.83 6.12 10.15
CA MET A 352 15.64 4.95 10.51
C MET A 352 15.24 3.70 9.73
N ILE A 353 13.93 3.45 9.58
CA ILE A 353 13.41 2.33 8.78
C ILE A 353 13.83 2.45 7.30
N ARG A 354 13.80 3.67 6.73
CA ARG A 354 14.27 3.91 5.36
C ARG A 354 15.76 3.64 5.18
N ILE A 355 16.58 4.07 6.11
CA ILE A 355 18.06 3.88 6.05
C ILE A 355 18.40 2.39 6.15
N SER A 356 17.82 1.66 7.08
CA SER A 356 18.03 0.21 7.23
C SER A 356 17.70 -0.56 5.94
N ARG A 357 16.71 -0.11 5.19
CA ARG A 357 16.26 -0.73 3.93
C ARG A 357 17.21 -0.44 2.76
N SER A 358 17.82 0.75 2.70
CA SER A 358 18.81 1.07 1.65
C SER A 358 20.11 0.26 1.83
N GLU A 359 20.42 -0.15 3.06
CA GLU A 359 21.57 -1.02 3.34
C GLU A 359 21.31 -2.49 2.96
N GLU A 360 20.09 -2.99 3.10
CA GLU A 360 19.71 -4.35 2.65
C GLU A 360 19.79 -4.46 1.12
N HIS A 361 19.26 -3.50 0.36
CA HIS A 361 19.35 -3.50 -1.11
C HIS A 361 20.78 -3.38 -1.64
N THR A 362 21.66 -2.64 -0.97
CA THR A 362 23.08 -2.55 -1.37
C THR A 362 23.86 -3.82 -1.06
N SER A 363 23.49 -4.60 -0.05
CA SER A 363 24.14 -5.87 0.27
C SER A 363 23.73 -7.02 -0.66
N GLU A 364 22.48 -7.03 -1.17
CA GLU A 364 22.01 -8.01 -2.17
C GLU A 364 22.64 -7.79 -3.56
N LEU A 365 22.99 -6.55 -3.92
CA LEU A 365 23.69 -6.23 -5.18
C LEU A 365 25.21 -6.51 -5.13
N GLN A 366 25.77 -6.87 -3.96
CA GLN A 366 27.18 -7.20 -3.78
C GLN A 366 27.45 -8.69 -3.51
N SER A 367 26.43 -9.51 -3.43
CA SER A 367 26.51 -10.97 -3.30
C SER A 367 26.16 -11.69 -4.59
#